data_f47c85da8b5983323303edd39a313c47
#
_entry.id   f47c85da8b5983323303edd39a313c47
#
_cell.length_a   1.000
_cell.length_b   1.000
_cell.length_c   1.000
_cell.angle_alpha   90.00
_cell.angle_beta   90.00
_cell.angle_gamma   90.00
#
_symmetry.space_group_name_H-M   'P 1'
#
loop_
_entity.id
_entity.type
_entity.pdbx_description
1 polymer ?
#
loop_
_entity_poly.entity_id
_entity_poly.type
_entity_poly.pdbx_seq_one_letter_code
_entity_poly.pdbx_strand_id
1 'polypeptide(L)'
;TPALPASSSPPNWVEANHPLGWLINRVLAVEPLRQLLFWQARRLIIRTAEGRGIDWRQRRDLLQAAAEPLLAASTNPSAAVPAYYRARFHAYDQGNLCWAAACEAEQATDSMALRVWPEEPELAPDVAQLRLRRAIFSAIEPSLSGPVRRVLDLGCSVGVGTFALRDWLLERQAAAAFAASLGSPAVAGVEPSPAAPPAPLLVEGLDLSAEMLAVARVREAEAL
;
A
#
# COMPACT_ATOMS: atom_id res chain seq x y z
N THR A 1 0.53 -20.54 -10.64
CA THR A 1 0.01 -19.67 -9.57
C THR A 1 0.08 -20.47 -8.28
N PRO A 2 0.92 -20.11 -7.28
CA PRO A 2 0.87 -20.80 -6.01
C PRO A 2 -0.50 -20.54 -5.38
N ALA A 3 -1.19 -21.61 -4.98
CA ALA A 3 -2.44 -21.51 -4.26
C ALA A 3 -2.20 -20.76 -2.95
N LEU A 4 -3.09 -19.80 -2.66
CA LEU A 4 -3.11 -19.16 -1.34
C LEU A 4 -3.29 -20.23 -0.27
N PRO A 5 -2.56 -20.18 0.85
CA PRO A 5 -2.75 -21.16 1.92
C PRO A 5 -4.18 -21.12 2.41
N ALA A 6 -4.73 -22.32 2.64
CA ALA A 6 -6.09 -22.49 3.14
C ALA A 6 -6.29 -21.64 4.40
N SER A 7 -7.41 -20.91 4.48
CA SER A 7 -7.77 -20.06 5.59
C SER A 7 -7.60 -20.80 6.92
N SER A 8 -6.72 -20.32 7.77
CA SER A 8 -6.67 -20.75 9.16
C SER A 8 -8.02 -20.40 9.82
N SER A 9 -8.63 -21.36 10.50
CA SER A 9 -9.82 -21.08 11.29
C SER A 9 -9.60 -19.89 12.21
N PRO A 10 -10.57 -18.97 12.37
CA PRO A 10 -10.41 -17.84 13.27
C PRO A 10 -10.07 -18.35 14.69
N PRO A 11 -9.22 -17.63 15.44
CA PRO A 11 -8.87 -18.03 16.80
C PRO A 11 -10.14 -18.15 17.68
N ASN A 12 -10.24 -19.21 18.49
CA ASN A 12 -11.42 -19.53 19.32
C ASN A 12 -11.82 -18.38 20.27
N TRP A 13 -10.92 -17.46 20.61
CA TRP A 13 -11.19 -16.31 21.46
C TRP A 13 -11.96 -15.18 20.75
N VAL A 14 -12.12 -15.25 19.42
CA VAL A 14 -12.95 -14.30 18.64
C VAL A 14 -14.44 -14.60 18.79
N GLU A 15 -14.81 -15.83 19.18
CA GLU A 15 -16.20 -16.19 19.42
C GLU A 15 -16.75 -15.44 20.64
N ALA A 16 -17.87 -14.72 20.46
CA ALA A 16 -18.46 -13.85 21.48
C ALA A 16 -18.80 -14.58 22.81
N ASN A 17 -18.95 -15.90 22.77
CA ASN A 17 -19.31 -16.74 23.92
C ASN A 17 -18.12 -17.43 24.60
N HIS A 18 -16.88 -17.18 24.14
CA HIS A 18 -15.71 -17.79 24.75
C HIS A 18 -15.29 -17.00 26.00
N PRO A 19 -15.05 -17.67 27.17
CA PRO A 19 -14.74 -16.96 28.43
C PRO A 19 -13.48 -16.11 28.34
N LEU A 20 -12.50 -16.52 27.52
CA LEU A 20 -11.31 -15.73 27.24
C LEU A 20 -11.65 -14.45 26.44
N GLY A 21 -12.56 -14.55 25.45
CA GLY A 21 -13.04 -13.38 24.70
C GLY A 21 -13.76 -12.38 25.58
N TRP A 22 -14.59 -12.85 26.50
CA TRP A 22 -15.25 -12.01 27.49
C TRP A 22 -14.22 -11.29 28.41
N LEU A 23 -13.21 -12.03 28.91
CA LEU A 23 -12.16 -11.46 29.76
C LEU A 23 -11.35 -10.38 29.00
N ILE A 24 -10.93 -10.68 27.76
CA ILE A 24 -10.20 -9.73 26.90
C ILE A 24 -11.05 -8.45 26.70
N ASN A 25 -12.35 -8.59 26.38
CA ASN A 25 -13.22 -7.45 26.19
C ASN A 25 -13.37 -6.60 27.46
N ARG A 26 -13.44 -7.25 28.65
CA ARG A 26 -13.45 -6.52 29.94
C ARG A 26 -12.16 -5.76 30.19
N VAL A 27 -11.01 -6.37 29.90
CA VAL A 27 -9.70 -5.73 30.02
C VAL A 27 -9.58 -4.55 29.05
N LEU A 28 -10.02 -4.72 27.81
CA LEU A 28 -10.00 -3.67 26.78
C LEU A 28 -11.03 -2.55 27.04
N ALA A 29 -12.05 -2.78 27.87
CA ALA A 29 -12.99 -1.76 28.29
C ALA A 29 -12.39 -0.76 29.30
N VAL A 30 -11.29 -1.13 29.96
CA VAL A 30 -10.59 -0.26 30.92
C VAL A 30 -9.59 0.59 30.16
N GLU A 31 -9.89 1.88 29.95
CA GLU A 31 -9.13 2.81 29.09
C GLU A 31 -7.61 2.81 29.34
N PRO A 32 -7.10 3.00 30.60
CA PRO A 32 -5.66 3.03 30.83
C PRO A 32 -4.97 1.70 30.52
N LEU A 33 -5.65 0.59 30.76
CA LEU A 33 -5.11 -0.75 30.47
C LEU A 33 -5.08 -1.01 28.96
N ARG A 34 -6.12 -0.60 28.25
CA ARG A 34 -6.17 -0.66 26.79
C ARG A 34 -5.04 0.15 26.16
N GLN A 35 -4.81 1.39 26.62
CA GLN A 35 -3.72 2.23 26.12
C GLN A 35 -2.35 1.60 26.36
N LEU A 36 -2.12 1.01 27.54
CA LEU A 36 -0.89 0.30 27.84
C LEU A 36 -0.68 -0.90 26.91
N LEU A 37 -1.73 -1.71 26.68
CA LEU A 37 -1.67 -2.86 25.80
C LEU A 37 -1.42 -2.46 24.35
N PHE A 38 -2.06 -1.41 23.85
CA PHE A 38 -1.83 -0.90 22.51
C PHE A 38 -0.41 -0.33 22.35
N TRP A 39 0.09 0.38 23.34
CA TRP A 39 1.48 0.84 23.34
C TRP A 39 2.48 -0.32 23.30
N GLN A 40 2.26 -1.36 24.10
CA GLN A 40 3.10 -2.57 24.08
C GLN A 40 3.02 -3.30 22.74
N ALA A 41 1.80 -3.49 22.21
CA ALA A 41 1.59 -4.14 20.91
C ALA A 41 2.28 -3.37 19.78
N ARG A 42 2.11 -2.04 19.75
CA ARG A 42 2.79 -1.18 18.79
C ARG A 42 4.31 -1.28 18.89
N ARG A 43 4.85 -1.23 20.11
CA ARG A 43 6.29 -1.38 20.34
C ARG A 43 6.82 -2.72 19.87
N LEU A 44 6.05 -3.79 20.06
CA LEU A 44 6.41 -5.13 19.57
C LEU A 44 6.39 -5.18 18.05
N ILE A 45 5.36 -4.64 17.40
CA ILE A 45 5.25 -4.57 15.93
C ILE A 45 6.46 -3.84 15.35
N ILE A 46 6.79 -2.64 15.86
CA ILE A 46 7.92 -1.85 15.38
C ILE A 46 9.25 -2.61 15.56
N ARG A 47 9.49 -3.18 16.73
CA ARG A 47 10.72 -3.97 16.98
C ARG A 47 10.83 -5.17 16.05
N THR A 48 9.72 -5.87 15.81
CA THR A 48 9.70 -7.02 14.91
C THR A 48 9.98 -6.59 13.47
N ALA A 49 9.41 -5.48 13.05
CA ALA A 49 9.64 -4.91 11.72
C ALA A 49 11.10 -4.46 11.55
N GLU A 50 11.65 -3.73 12.53
CA GLU A 50 13.06 -3.30 12.52
C GLU A 50 14.02 -4.49 12.53
N GLY A 51 13.70 -5.56 13.27
CA GLY A 51 14.44 -6.82 13.24
C GLY A 51 14.40 -7.55 11.89
N ARG A 52 13.49 -7.19 11.01
CA ARG A 52 13.35 -7.70 9.64
C ARG A 52 13.86 -6.70 8.59
N GLY A 53 14.64 -5.69 8.98
CA GLY A 53 15.25 -4.71 8.08
C GLY A 53 14.33 -3.56 7.64
N ILE A 54 13.19 -3.35 8.29
CA ILE A 54 12.33 -2.18 8.04
C ILE A 54 12.77 -1.06 8.98
N ASP A 55 13.38 -0.01 8.45
CA ASP A 55 13.84 1.17 9.21
C ASP A 55 12.67 2.06 9.67
N TRP A 56 11.77 1.49 10.50
CA TRP A 56 10.47 2.06 10.82
C TRP A 56 10.55 3.49 11.35
N ARG A 57 11.35 3.72 12.41
CA ARG A 57 11.39 5.03 13.07
C ARG A 57 12.12 6.06 12.22
N GLN A 58 13.24 5.69 11.65
CA GLN A 58 14.03 6.58 10.80
C GLN A 58 13.22 7.02 9.58
N ARG A 59 12.59 6.07 8.88
CA ARG A 59 11.80 6.36 7.67
C ARG A 59 10.59 7.23 8.02
N ARG A 60 9.89 6.95 9.13
CA ARG A 60 8.79 7.79 9.63
C ARG A 60 9.22 9.24 9.81
N ASP A 61 10.33 9.49 10.50
CA ASP A 61 10.80 10.82 10.82
C ASP A 61 11.26 11.58 9.55
N LEU A 62 11.91 10.88 8.62
CA LEU A 62 12.29 11.44 7.31
C LEU A 62 11.06 11.81 6.47
N LEU A 63 10.08 10.92 6.37
CA LEU A 63 8.84 11.17 5.63
C LEU A 63 8.07 12.34 6.22
N GLN A 64 7.96 12.46 7.53
CA GLN A 64 7.27 13.57 8.17
C GLN A 64 7.97 14.90 7.83
N ALA A 65 9.28 15.00 8.03
CA ALA A 65 10.02 16.21 7.75
C ALA A 65 9.92 16.65 6.27
N ALA A 66 9.93 15.70 5.34
CA ALA A 66 9.81 15.98 3.90
C ALA A 66 8.37 16.34 3.49
N ALA A 67 7.35 15.76 4.13
CA ALA A 67 5.95 15.91 3.74
C ALA A 67 5.27 17.12 4.39
N GLU A 68 5.69 17.57 5.58
CA GLU A 68 5.09 18.73 6.27
C GLU A 68 4.98 19.99 5.38
N PRO A 69 6.00 20.39 4.61
CA PRO A 69 5.90 21.54 3.70
C PRO A 69 4.86 21.36 2.58
N LEU A 70 4.51 20.12 2.24
CA LEU A 70 3.58 19.78 1.16
C LEU A 70 2.11 19.70 1.62
N LEU A 71 1.84 19.81 2.93
CA LEU A 71 0.50 19.63 3.50
C LEU A 71 -0.52 20.62 2.90
N ALA A 72 -0.17 21.90 2.81
CA ALA A 72 -1.08 22.92 2.28
C ALA A 72 -1.48 22.64 0.82
N ALA A 73 -0.54 22.19 -0.01
CA ALA A 73 -0.78 21.82 -1.40
C ALA A 73 -1.54 20.50 -1.55
N SER A 74 -1.59 19.68 -0.50
CA SER A 74 -2.28 18.39 -0.45
C SER A 74 -3.68 18.49 0.18
N THR A 75 -4.01 19.64 0.75
CA THR A 75 -5.28 19.86 1.45
C THR A 75 -6.34 20.41 0.50
N ASN A 76 -7.48 19.74 0.41
CA ASN A 76 -8.66 20.29 -0.22
C ASN A 76 -9.61 20.84 0.88
N PRO A 77 -9.72 22.18 1.05
CA PRO A 77 -10.55 22.76 2.11
C PRO A 77 -12.05 22.50 1.92
N SER A 78 -12.47 22.12 0.71
CA SER A 78 -13.86 21.79 0.40
C SER A 78 -14.19 20.31 0.62
N ALA A 79 -13.22 19.47 0.95
CA ALA A 79 -13.46 18.05 1.19
C ALA A 79 -14.20 17.83 2.52
N ALA A 80 -15.42 17.27 2.42
CA ALA A 80 -16.19 16.88 3.60
C ALA A 80 -15.66 15.53 4.13
N VAL A 81 -15.02 15.56 5.29
CA VAL A 81 -14.55 14.33 5.95
C VAL A 81 -15.65 13.82 6.89
N PRO A 82 -16.21 12.62 6.63
CA PRO A 82 -17.21 12.02 7.49
C PRO A 82 -16.68 11.79 8.92
N ALA A 83 -17.55 11.91 9.93
CA ALA A 83 -17.15 11.82 11.33
C ALA A 83 -16.50 10.47 11.70
N TYR A 84 -16.91 9.38 11.06
CA TYR A 84 -16.34 8.05 11.31
C TYR A 84 -14.86 7.92 10.88
N TYR A 85 -14.38 8.73 9.93
CA TYR A 85 -12.95 8.76 9.56
C TYR A 85 -12.06 9.38 10.64
N ARG A 86 -12.66 10.20 11.53
CA ARG A 86 -11.96 10.81 12.68
C ARG A 86 -11.99 9.91 13.91
N ALA A 87 -12.70 8.79 13.84
CA ALA A 87 -12.74 7.82 14.93
C ALA A 87 -11.38 7.13 15.06
N ARG A 88 -11.04 6.76 16.30
CA ARG A 88 -9.82 5.99 16.60
C ARG A 88 -9.77 4.72 15.76
N PHE A 89 -8.66 4.51 15.05
CA PHE A 89 -8.45 3.35 14.16
C PHE A 89 -6.97 2.95 14.14
N HIS A 90 -6.66 1.67 14.07
CA HIS A 90 -5.30 1.12 14.01
C HIS A 90 -4.35 1.66 15.09
N ALA A 91 -4.83 1.87 16.30
CA ALA A 91 -4.11 2.45 17.43
C ALA A 91 -3.69 3.94 17.26
N TYR A 92 -4.26 4.64 16.28
CA TYR A 92 -4.16 6.08 16.15
C TYR A 92 -5.40 6.76 16.72
N ASP A 93 -5.21 7.70 17.64
CA ASP A 93 -6.33 8.39 18.32
C ASP A 93 -7.17 9.26 17.39
N GLN A 94 -6.58 9.73 16.30
CA GLN A 94 -7.22 10.54 15.26
C GLN A 94 -7.58 9.74 14.01
N GLY A 95 -7.61 8.40 14.11
CA GLY A 95 -7.80 7.52 12.97
C GLY A 95 -6.67 7.65 11.94
N ASN A 96 -7.01 7.48 10.66
CA ASN A 96 -6.02 7.58 9.58
C ASN A 96 -5.70 9.02 9.14
N LEU A 97 -6.37 10.03 9.73
CA LEU A 97 -6.18 11.44 9.39
C LEU A 97 -5.15 12.08 10.32
N CYS A 98 -3.94 11.57 10.32
CA CYS A 98 -2.85 12.11 11.14
C CYS A 98 -1.48 11.72 10.58
N TRP A 99 -0.47 12.52 10.94
CA TRP A 99 0.91 12.29 10.54
C TRP A 99 1.45 10.91 10.91
N ALA A 100 1.12 10.42 12.12
CA ALA A 100 1.60 9.11 12.55
C ALA A 100 1.10 7.99 11.62
N ALA A 101 -0.19 8.03 11.22
CA ALA A 101 -0.74 7.06 10.27
C ALA A 101 -0.11 7.19 8.88
N ALA A 102 0.04 8.42 8.38
CA ALA A 102 0.61 8.67 7.06
C ALA A 102 2.08 8.24 6.97
N CYS A 103 2.90 8.64 7.93
CA CYS A 103 4.33 8.36 7.89
C CYS A 103 4.70 6.90 8.25
N GLU A 104 3.76 6.11 8.75
CA GLU A 104 3.97 4.69 9.08
C GLU A 104 3.27 3.72 8.11
N ALA A 105 2.47 4.22 7.17
CA ALA A 105 1.68 3.39 6.27
C ALA A 105 2.56 2.50 5.37
N GLU A 106 3.68 3.00 4.89
CA GLU A 106 4.64 2.25 4.08
C GLU A 106 5.21 1.07 4.88
N GLN A 107 5.80 1.34 6.04
CA GLN A 107 6.40 0.34 6.91
C GLN A 107 5.39 -0.70 7.39
N ALA A 108 4.15 -0.27 7.65
CA ALA A 108 3.06 -1.16 8.03
C ALA A 108 2.71 -2.13 6.88
N THR A 109 2.63 -1.64 5.65
CA THR A 109 2.38 -2.48 4.46
C THR A 109 3.52 -3.46 4.19
N ASP A 110 4.76 -3.04 4.36
CA ASP A 110 5.94 -3.91 4.22
C ASP A 110 5.94 -5.03 5.26
N SER A 111 5.67 -4.65 6.52
CA SER A 111 5.53 -5.62 7.61
C SER A 111 4.39 -6.62 7.37
N MET A 112 3.28 -6.18 6.76
CA MET A 112 2.17 -7.07 6.39
C MET A 112 2.56 -8.00 5.24
N ALA A 113 3.27 -7.49 4.23
CA ALA A 113 3.71 -8.29 3.09
C ALA A 113 4.63 -9.44 3.53
N LEU A 114 5.55 -9.19 4.46
CA LEU A 114 6.43 -10.23 5.02
C LEU A 114 5.67 -11.37 5.73
N ARG A 115 4.46 -11.11 6.24
CA ARG A 115 3.63 -12.14 6.92
C ARG A 115 2.95 -13.11 5.94
N VAL A 116 2.94 -12.78 4.66
CA VAL A 116 2.36 -13.67 3.62
C VAL A 116 3.27 -14.85 3.35
N TRP A 117 4.59 -14.68 3.56
CA TRP A 117 5.60 -15.74 3.35
C TRP A 117 6.42 -15.98 4.64
N PRO A 118 5.81 -16.53 5.69
CA PRO A 118 6.48 -16.77 6.97
C PRO A 118 7.61 -17.79 6.87
N GLU A 119 7.59 -18.62 5.85
CA GLU A 119 8.61 -19.64 5.54
C GLU A 119 9.88 -19.06 4.88
N GLU A 120 9.86 -17.80 4.47
CA GLU A 120 10.99 -17.09 3.87
C GLU A 120 11.55 -16.03 4.84
N PRO A 121 12.31 -16.39 5.89
CA PRO A 121 12.79 -15.45 6.91
C PRO A 121 13.74 -14.37 6.36
N GLU A 122 14.46 -14.70 5.27
CA GLU A 122 15.41 -13.79 4.60
C GLU A 122 14.78 -12.94 3.50
N LEU A 123 13.47 -13.05 3.27
CA LEU A 123 12.77 -12.25 2.26
C LEU A 123 12.83 -10.76 2.62
N ALA A 124 13.40 -9.95 1.73
CA ALA A 124 13.48 -8.50 1.92
C ALA A 124 12.08 -7.85 1.87
N PRO A 125 11.83 -6.80 2.67
CA PRO A 125 10.50 -6.17 2.77
C PRO A 125 9.98 -5.62 1.44
N ASP A 126 10.81 -4.94 0.68
CA ASP A 126 10.50 -4.40 -0.64
C ASP A 126 10.17 -5.49 -1.66
N VAL A 127 10.91 -6.61 -1.64
CA VAL A 127 10.65 -7.77 -2.50
C VAL A 127 9.33 -8.44 -2.12
N ALA A 128 9.04 -8.58 -0.83
CA ALA A 128 7.76 -9.11 -0.35
C ALA A 128 6.59 -8.23 -0.80
N GLN A 129 6.73 -6.91 -0.67
CA GLN A 129 5.72 -5.93 -1.07
C GLN A 129 5.47 -5.99 -2.58
N LEU A 130 6.52 -5.99 -3.39
CA LEU A 130 6.41 -6.10 -4.84
C LEU A 130 5.74 -7.42 -5.27
N ARG A 131 6.15 -8.54 -4.67
CA ARG A 131 5.56 -9.88 -4.93
C ARG A 131 4.07 -9.89 -4.61
N LEU A 132 3.66 -9.32 -3.46
CA LEU A 132 2.26 -9.23 -3.08
C LEU A 132 1.45 -8.39 -4.07
N ARG A 133 1.94 -7.22 -4.44
CA ARG A 133 1.28 -6.33 -5.41
C ARG A 133 1.15 -6.99 -6.77
N ARG A 134 2.21 -7.62 -7.28
CA ARG A 134 2.17 -8.35 -8.55
C ARG A 134 1.17 -9.50 -8.54
N ALA A 135 1.04 -10.23 -7.45
CA ALA A 135 0.02 -11.28 -7.32
C ALA A 135 -1.41 -10.71 -7.42
N ILE A 136 -1.68 -9.55 -6.79
CA ILE A 136 -2.96 -8.86 -6.89
C ILE A 136 -3.21 -8.38 -8.33
N PHE A 137 -2.24 -7.74 -8.97
CA PHE A 137 -2.37 -7.22 -10.33
C PHE A 137 -2.57 -8.35 -11.34
N SER A 138 -1.85 -9.46 -11.22
CA SER A 138 -2.05 -10.64 -12.07
C SER A 138 -3.44 -11.24 -11.91
N ALA A 139 -4.05 -11.16 -10.73
CA ALA A 139 -5.41 -11.64 -10.51
C ALA A 139 -6.48 -10.78 -11.23
N ILE A 140 -6.25 -9.47 -11.36
CA ILE A 140 -7.18 -8.56 -12.05
C ILE A 140 -6.90 -8.46 -13.57
N GLU A 141 -5.71 -8.84 -14.02
CA GLU A 141 -5.28 -8.72 -15.41
C GLU A 141 -6.27 -9.30 -16.43
N PRO A 142 -6.85 -10.51 -16.22
CA PRO A 142 -7.82 -11.08 -17.16
C PRO A 142 -9.09 -10.23 -17.33
N SER A 143 -9.37 -9.32 -16.40
CA SER A 143 -10.53 -8.41 -16.46
C SER A 143 -10.25 -7.15 -17.28
N LEU A 144 -9.00 -6.92 -17.69
CA LEU A 144 -8.64 -5.76 -18.50
C LEU A 144 -8.94 -6.01 -19.97
N SER A 145 -9.89 -5.28 -20.53
CA SER A 145 -10.37 -5.45 -21.91
C SER A 145 -9.47 -4.82 -22.98
N GLY A 146 -8.28 -4.31 -22.61
CA GLY A 146 -7.36 -3.68 -23.56
C GLY A 146 -6.27 -2.84 -22.89
N PRO A 147 -5.59 -1.95 -23.62
CA PRO A 147 -4.57 -1.08 -23.07
C PRO A 147 -5.19 -0.05 -22.10
N VAL A 148 -4.73 -0.06 -20.88
CA VAL A 148 -5.13 0.90 -19.84
C VAL A 148 -4.42 2.22 -20.10
N ARG A 149 -5.16 3.33 -20.13
CA ARG A 149 -4.63 4.69 -20.34
C ARG A 149 -4.86 5.61 -19.15
N ARG A 150 -5.90 5.32 -18.36
CA ARG A 150 -6.24 6.11 -17.18
C ARG A 150 -6.61 5.18 -16.04
N VAL A 151 -6.10 5.50 -14.87
CA VAL A 151 -6.37 4.80 -13.61
C VAL A 151 -6.74 5.82 -12.56
N LEU A 152 -7.74 5.50 -11.76
CA LEU A 152 -8.09 6.25 -10.56
C LEU A 152 -8.04 5.28 -9.38
N ASP A 153 -7.14 5.56 -8.44
CA ASP A 153 -6.99 4.81 -7.19
C ASP A 153 -7.73 5.55 -6.06
N LEU A 154 -8.84 4.99 -5.60
CA LEU A 154 -9.67 5.56 -4.55
C LEU A 154 -9.25 5.05 -3.18
N GLY A 155 -8.80 5.95 -2.30
CA GLY A 155 -8.19 5.58 -1.01
C GLY A 155 -6.73 5.18 -1.19
N CYS A 156 -5.99 5.95 -1.98
CA CYS A 156 -4.62 5.62 -2.37
C CYS A 156 -3.62 5.65 -1.20
N SER A 157 -4.02 6.19 -0.03
CA SER A 157 -3.13 6.36 1.12
C SER A 157 -1.85 7.10 0.72
N VAL A 158 -0.69 6.58 1.07
CA VAL A 158 0.63 7.14 0.69
C VAL A 158 1.15 6.64 -0.67
N GLY A 159 0.27 6.09 -1.50
CA GLY A 159 0.58 5.73 -2.88
C GLY A 159 1.35 4.41 -3.09
N VAL A 160 1.61 3.59 -2.06
CA VAL A 160 2.35 2.32 -2.24
C VAL A 160 1.73 1.43 -3.32
N GLY A 161 0.40 1.28 -3.31
CA GLY A 161 -0.33 0.52 -4.33
C GLY A 161 -0.36 1.22 -5.67
N THR A 162 -0.57 2.54 -5.65
CA THR A 162 -0.71 3.39 -6.83
C THR A 162 0.55 3.38 -7.70
N PHE A 163 1.72 3.58 -7.08
CA PHE A 163 3.00 3.56 -7.79
C PHE A 163 3.32 2.17 -8.32
N ALA A 164 3.13 1.12 -7.52
CA ALA A 164 3.33 -0.25 -7.98
C ALA A 164 2.40 -0.63 -9.15
N LEU A 165 1.16 -0.15 -9.16
CA LEU A 165 0.22 -0.34 -10.26
C LEU A 165 0.65 0.41 -11.52
N ARG A 166 1.12 1.66 -11.37
CA ARG A 166 1.68 2.45 -12.47
C ARG A 166 2.81 1.69 -13.14
N ASP A 167 3.78 1.24 -12.36
CA ASP A 167 4.97 0.58 -12.87
C ASP A 167 4.64 -0.75 -13.55
N TRP A 168 3.74 -1.55 -12.98
CA TRP A 168 3.25 -2.77 -13.60
C TRP A 168 2.52 -2.51 -14.93
N LEU A 169 1.71 -1.45 -15.02
CA LEU A 169 1.03 -1.09 -16.27
C LEU A 169 2.00 -0.60 -17.34
N LEU A 170 3.04 0.15 -16.95
CA LEU A 170 4.11 0.56 -17.87
C LEU A 170 4.91 -0.64 -18.40
N GLU A 171 5.29 -1.58 -17.54
CA GLU A 171 5.93 -2.84 -17.91
C GLU A 171 5.06 -3.61 -18.93
N ARG A 172 3.75 -3.69 -18.68
CA ARG A 172 2.79 -4.36 -19.56
C ARG A 172 2.66 -3.66 -20.92
N GLN A 173 2.64 -2.34 -20.96
CA GLN A 173 2.63 -1.56 -22.21
C GLN A 173 3.92 -1.79 -22.99
N ALA A 174 5.07 -1.78 -22.35
CA ALA A 174 6.36 -2.02 -22.98
C ALA A 174 6.44 -3.44 -23.56
N ALA A 175 5.99 -4.46 -22.82
CA ALA A 175 5.94 -5.84 -23.30
C ALA A 175 5.03 -6.01 -24.53
N ALA A 176 3.86 -5.35 -24.53
CA ALA A 176 2.94 -5.37 -25.66
C ALA A 176 3.53 -4.69 -26.90
N ALA A 177 4.19 -3.55 -26.74
CA ALA A 177 4.87 -2.84 -27.83
C ALA A 177 6.00 -3.68 -28.42
N PHE A 178 6.80 -4.33 -27.55
CA PHE A 178 7.86 -5.24 -27.98
C PHE A 178 7.31 -6.44 -28.75
N ALA A 179 6.26 -7.09 -28.28
CA ALA A 179 5.61 -8.21 -28.98
C ALA A 179 5.06 -7.79 -30.36
N ALA A 180 4.47 -6.60 -30.46
CA ALA A 180 4.01 -6.05 -31.75
C ALA A 180 5.16 -5.81 -32.74
N SER A 181 6.33 -5.39 -32.25
CA SER A 181 7.51 -5.18 -33.09
C SER A 181 8.07 -6.49 -33.67
N LEU A 182 7.95 -7.60 -32.95
CA LEU A 182 8.40 -8.93 -33.41
C LEU A 182 7.42 -9.58 -34.39
N GLY A 183 6.14 -9.23 -34.30
CA GLY A 183 5.06 -9.84 -35.11
C GLY A 183 4.83 -9.16 -36.48
N SER A 184 5.48 -8.03 -36.79
CA SER A 184 5.40 -7.37 -38.08
C SER A 184 6.30 -8.10 -39.11
N PRO A 185 5.74 -8.77 -40.14
CA PRO A 185 6.57 -9.33 -41.21
C PRO A 185 7.30 -8.16 -41.90
N ALA A 186 8.61 -8.26 -42.01
CA ALA A 186 9.41 -7.32 -42.79
C ALA A 186 8.98 -7.45 -44.28
N VAL A 187 8.20 -6.49 -44.76
CA VAL A 187 7.93 -6.37 -46.19
C VAL A 187 9.19 -5.79 -46.80
N ALA A 188 9.84 -6.59 -47.67
CA ALA A 188 11.06 -6.20 -48.33
C ALA A 188 10.85 -4.88 -49.10
N GLY A 189 11.63 -3.85 -48.71
CA GLY A 189 11.61 -2.53 -49.36
C GLY A 189 10.75 -1.44 -48.68
N VAL A 190 10.08 -1.75 -47.54
CA VAL A 190 9.40 -0.74 -46.75
C VAL A 190 10.17 -0.60 -45.43
N GLU A 191 10.79 0.57 -45.21
CA GLU A 191 11.35 0.92 -43.91
C GLU A 191 10.25 0.80 -42.84
N PRO A 192 10.49 0.08 -41.74
CA PRO A 192 9.49 -0.01 -40.70
C PRO A 192 9.20 1.40 -40.18
N SER A 193 7.97 1.88 -40.37
CA SER A 193 7.53 3.13 -39.76
C SER A 193 7.75 3.02 -38.26
N PRO A 194 8.41 3.99 -37.63
CA PRO A 194 8.63 3.95 -36.20
C PRO A 194 7.28 3.76 -35.49
N ALA A 195 7.16 2.68 -34.71
CA ALA A 195 5.95 2.40 -33.97
C ALA A 195 5.57 3.65 -33.19
N ALA A 196 4.32 4.10 -33.32
CA ALA A 196 3.87 5.28 -32.58
C ALA A 196 4.17 5.07 -31.09
N PRO A 197 4.70 6.07 -30.39
CA PRO A 197 5.01 5.94 -28.97
C PRO A 197 3.75 5.48 -28.23
N PRO A 198 3.89 4.60 -27.22
CA PRO A 198 2.74 4.16 -26.44
C PRO A 198 2.00 5.37 -25.89
N ALA A 199 0.67 5.34 -25.95
CA ALA A 199 -0.14 6.43 -25.44
C ALA A 199 0.16 6.65 -23.95
N PRO A 200 0.24 7.92 -23.48
CA PRO A 200 0.60 8.23 -22.12
C PRO A 200 -0.37 7.56 -21.12
N LEU A 201 0.18 6.97 -20.07
CA LEU A 201 -0.56 6.43 -18.95
C LEU A 201 -0.73 7.52 -17.89
N LEU A 202 -1.97 7.83 -17.52
CA LEU A 202 -2.31 8.70 -16.40
C LEU A 202 -2.79 7.85 -15.24
N VAL A 203 -2.12 7.96 -14.09
CA VAL A 203 -2.52 7.32 -12.83
C VAL A 203 -2.75 8.41 -11.78
N GLU A 204 -3.95 8.46 -11.26
CA GLU A 204 -4.38 9.46 -10.27
C GLU A 204 -4.75 8.74 -8.98
N GLY A 205 -4.21 9.22 -7.84
CA GLY A 205 -4.58 8.74 -6.50
C GLY A 205 -5.43 9.78 -5.77
N LEU A 206 -6.51 9.35 -5.13
CA LEU A 206 -7.34 10.16 -4.25
C LEU A 206 -7.36 9.58 -2.84
N ASP A 207 -7.20 10.45 -1.85
CA ASP A 207 -7.40 10.10 -0.44
C ASP A 207 -8.05 11.27 0.31
N LEU A 208 -8.73 10.97 1.42
CA LEU A 208 -9.34 11.99 2.29
C LEU A 208 -8.32 12.62 3.25
N SER A 209 -7.20 11.94 3.53
CA SER A 209 -6.15 12.45 4.39
C SER A 209 -5.16 13.30 3.60
N ALA A 210 -5.08 14.58 3.94
CA ALA A 210 -4.08 15.48 3.39
C ALA A 210 -2.65 15.05 3.76
N GLU A 211 -2.46 14.47 4.95
CA GLU A 211 -1.19 13.94 5.41
C GLU A 211 -0.74 12.73 4.57
N MET A 212 -1.68 11.81 4.24
CA MET A 212 -1.40 10.69 3.33
C MET A 212 -0.97 11.20 1.95
N LEU A 213 -1.70 12.17 1.39
CA LEU A 213 -1.37 12.76 0.09
C LEU A 213 -0.05 13.53 0.11
N ALA A 214 0.28 14.23 1.21
CA ALA A 214 1.57 14.90 1.36
C ALA A 214 2.72 13.90 1.35
N VAL A 215 2.60 12.77 2.04
CA VAL A 215 3.58 11.67 1.99
C VAL A 215 3.63 11.02 0.60
N ALA A 216 2.47 10.82 -0.05
CA ALA A 216 2.44 10.30 -1.42
C ALA A 216 3.22 11.17 -2.40
N ARG A 217 3.17 12.52 -2.27
CA ARG A 217 3.97 13.45 -3.09
C ARG A 217 5.47 13.35 -2.84
N VAL A 218 5.90 13.10 -1.60
CA VAL A 218 7.33 12.81 -1.32
C VAL A 218 7.77 11.56 -2.06
N ARG A 219 6.97 10.50 -2.01
CA ARG A 219 7.24 9.24 -2.70
C ARG A 219 7.23 9.37 -4.21
N GLU A 220 6.35 10.21 -4.77
CA GLU A 220 6.34 10.52 -6.19
C GLU A 220 7.68 11.14 -6.63
N ALA A 221 8.21 12.08 -5.85
CA ALA A 221 9.51 12.69 -6.13
C ALA A 221 10.69 11.72 -5.98
N GLU A 222 10.58 10.71 -5.10
CA GLU A 222 11.60 9.66 -4.95
C GLU A 222 11.56 8.63 -6.11
N ALA A 223 10.41 8.51 -6.80
CA ALA A 223 10.18 7.52 -7.86
C ALA A 223 10.43 8.07 -9.29
N LEU A 224 10.78 9.35 -9.43
CA LEU A 224 11.15 10.04 -10.68
C LEU A 224 12.64 10.11 -10.82
#